data_bc8cb407e5713fe8816f77d5586e3edd
#
_entry.id   bc8cb407e5713fe8816f77d5586e3edd
#
_cell.length_a   1.000
_cell.length_b   1.000
_cell.length_c   1.000
_cell.angle_alpha   90.00
_cell.angle_beta   90.00
_cell.angle_gamma   90.00
#
_symmetry.space_group_name_H-M   'P 1'
#
loop_
_entity.id
_entity.type
_entity.pdbx_description
1 polymer ?
#
loop_
_entity_poly.entity_id
_entity_poly.type
_entity_poly.pdbx_seq_one_letter_code
_entity_poly.pdbx_strand_id
1 'polypeptide(L)'
;LPMEPSGSLPVLAIGGWGADGVSQAASTADGRARFVDSTLVLMERHGFLGVDIDWEYPGTSAGGIKSRAEDVENWYALLSLLRDGLDKRTAATGQKHTLSVAVGAGDSLLKPIDPARLNALADQVVVMAYDLCGFDRETGHHAALYPDDNSRQSGARAVRTLKQGGLSADKILLGIPAYGRMWRQVSGRAVTQTAGISGTKGLNFPD
;
A
#
# COMPACT_ATOMS: atom_id res chain seq x y z
N LEU A 1 -22.67 -8.96 -2.72
CA LEU A 1 -23.01 -7.56 -2.42
C LEU A 1 -23.73 -6.99 -3.63
N PRO A 2 -24.91 -6.36 -3.49
CA PRO A 2 -25.51 -5.65 -4.59
C PRO A 2 -24.56 -4.52 -5.00
N MET A 3 -24.25 -4.42 -6.29
CA MET A 3 -23.49 -3.29 -6.82
C MET A 3 -24.32 -2.01 -6.60
N GLU A 4 -23.72 -1.04 -5.93
CA GLU A 4 -24.35 0.28 -5.76
C GLU A 4 -24.62 0.92 -7.12
N PRO A 5 -25.68 1.72 -7.27
CA PRO A 5 -26.03 2.39 -8.54
C PRO A 5 -24.97 3.38 -9.04
N SER A 6 -23.93 3.65 -8.25
CA SER A 6 -22.85 4.60 -8.57
C SER A 6 -21.90 4.16 -9.68
N GLY A 7 -21.99 2.91 -10.16
CA GLY A 7 -21.02 2.34 -11.13
C GLY A 7 -19.66 2.02 -10.52
N SER A 8 -19.51 2.10 -9.19
CA SER A 8 -18.27 1.72 -8.49
C SER A 8 -18.04 0.22 -8.56
N LEU A 9 -16.81 -0.18 -8.84
CA LEU A 9 -16.42 -1.59 -8.90
C LEU A 9 -15.87 -2.02 -7.53
N PRO A 10 -16.48 -3.04 -6.87
CA PRO A 10 -15.97 -3.54 -5.60
C PRO A 10 -14.65 -4.29 -5.81
N VAL A 11 -13.64 -3.96 -4.99
CA VAL A 11 -12.30 -4.58 -5.02
C VAL A 11 -12.04 -5.25 -3.68
N LEU A 12 -11.49 -6.48 -3.70
CA LEU A 12 -11.10 -7.21 -2.49
C LEU A 12 -9.71 -6.78 -2.05
N ALA A 13 -9.60 -6.06 -0.94
CA ALA A 13 -8.31 -5.70 -0.35
C ALA A 13 -7.80 -6.83 0.56
N ILE A 14 -6.52 -7.18 0.40
CA ILE A 14 -5.83 -8.23 1.18
C ILE A 14 -4.56 -7.65 1.78
N GLY A 15 -4.47 -7.69 3.10
CA GLY A 15 -3.32 -7.17 3.84
C GLY A 15 -3.73 -6.13 4.87
N GLY A 16 -3.00 -5.02 4.89
CA GLY A 16 -3.12 -3.94 5.86
C GLY A 16 -2.05 -3.99 6.93
N TRP A 17 -1.93 -2.91 7.70
CA TRP A 17 -0.91 -2.77 8.75
C TRP A 17 -0.95 -3.91 9.76
N GLY A 18 0.18 -4.62 9.91
CA GLY A 18 0.31 -5.74 10.84
C GLY A 18 -0.29 -7.06 10.37
N ALA A 19 -0.84 -7.14 9.16
CA ALA A 19 -1.33 -8.38 8.58
C ALA A 19 -0.15 -9.30 8.23
N ASP A 20 0.10 -10.31 9.05
CA ASP A 20 1.20 -11.27 8.89
C ASP A 20 0.82 -12.44 7.98
N GLY A 21 1.81 -13.18 7.52
CA GLY A 21 1.65 -14.41 6.75
C GLY A 21 1.87 -14.26 5.24
N VAL A 22 1.81 -13.05 4.69
CA VAL A 22 2.03 -12.84 3.23
C VAL A 22 3.45 -13.25 2.82
N SER A 23 4.48 -12.88 3.60
CA SER A 23 5.87 -13.29 3.38
C SER A 23 6.01 -14.82 3.33
N GLN A 24 5.32 -15.56 4.20
CA GLN A 24 5.35 -17.01 4.20
C GLN A 24 4.61 -17.58 2.98
N ALA A 25 3.43 -17.08 2.67
CA ALA A 25 2.64 -17.51 1.52
C ALA A 25 3.37 -17.25 0.19
N ALA A 26 4.01 -16.09 0.07
CA ALA A 26 4.73 -15.69 -1.15
C ALA A 26 6.08 -16.40 -1.33
N SER A 27 6.66 -17.01 -0.28
CA SER A 27 8.02 -17.53 -0.29
C SER A 27 8.27 -18.74 -1.22
N THR A 28 7.22 -19.47 -1.61
CA THR A 28 7.34 -20.64 -2.48
C THR A 28 6.36 -20.56 -3.65
N ALA A 29 6.67 -21.24 -4.75
CA ALA A 29 5.76 -21.29 -5.91
C ALA A 29 4.38 -21.86 -5.53
N ASP A 30 4.35 -22.95 -4.75
CA ASP A 30 3.10 -23.57 -4.28
C ASP A 30 2.32 -22.65 -3.33
N GLY A 31 3.03 -21.93 -2.47
CA GLY A 31 2.41 -20.95 -1.56
C GLY A 31 1.74 -19.82 -2.34
N ARG A 32 2.43 -19.26 -3.33
CA ARG A 32 1.87 -18.22 -4.23
C ARG A 32 0.67 -18.75 -5.01
N ALA A 33 0.76 -19.98 -5.57
CA ALA A 33 -0.36 -20.58 -6.29
C ALA A 33 -1.60 -20.70 -5.41
N ARG A 34 -1.46 -21.29 -4.21
CA ARG A 34 -2.57 -21.40 -3.25
C ARG A 34 -3.13 -20.05 -2.82
N PHE A 35 -2.28 -19.04 -2.58
CA PHE A 35 -2.73 -17.69 -2.25
C PHE A 35 -3.58 -17.12 -3.38
N VAL A 36 -3.11 -17.19 -4.61
CA VAL A 36 -3.81 -16.70 -5.80
C VAL A 36 -5.13 -17.43 -5.99
N ASP A 37 -5.14 -18.77 -5.97
CA ASP A 37 -6.36 -19.55 -6.15
C ASP A 37 -7.42 -19.21 -5.10
N SER A 38 -7.04 -19.15 -3.83
CA SER A 38 -7.97 -18.78 -2.75
C SER A 38 -8.49 -17.35 -2.86
N THR A 39 -7.63 -16.42 -3.27
CA THR A 39 -8.00 -15.02 -3.51
C THR A 39 -9.03 -14.91 -4.63
N LEU A 40 -8.78 -15.56 -5.75
CA LEU A 40 -9.66 -15.53 -6.90
C LEU A 40 -11.02 -16.22 -6.63
N VAL A 41 -11.02 -17.31 -5.88
CA VAL A 41 -12.26 -17.98 -5.42
C VAL A 41 -13.05 -17.05 -4.49
N LEU A 42 -12.38 -16.39 -3.55
CA LEU A 42 -13.04 -15.46 -2.63
C LEU A 42 -13.61 -14.24 -3.37
N MET A 43 -12.85 -13.68 -4.31
CA MET A 43 -13.28 -12.59 -5.19
C MET A 43 -14.57 -12.95 -5.94
N GLU A 44 -14.60 -14.10 -6.62
CA GLU A 44 -15.77 -14.57 -7.37
C GLU A 44 -16.98 -14.83 -6.48
N ARG A 45 -16.75 -15.52 -5.35
CA ARG A 45 -17.81 -15.87 -4.40
C ARG A 45 -18.56 -14.65 -3.88
N HIS A 46 -17.89 -13.53 -3.73
CA HIS A 46 -18.46 -12.30 -3.17
C HIS A 46 -18.73 -11.21 -4.20
N GLY A 47 -18.49 -11.49 -5.50
CA GLY A 47 -18.80 -10.55 -6.58
C GLY A 47 -17.85 -9.36 -6.67
N PHE A 48 -16.61 -9.50 -6.17
CA PHE A 48 -15.57 -8.49 -6.37
C PHE A 48 -15.05 -8.53 -7.81
N LEU A 49 -14.69 -7.37 -8.34
CA LEU A 49 -14.19 -7.20 -9.71
C LEU A 49 -12.72 -6.81 -9.76
N GLY A 50 -12.02 -6.99 -8.67
CA GLY A 50 -10.58 -6.74 -8.57
C GLY A 50 -10.02 -7.19 -7.24
N VAL A 51 -8.70 -7.15 -7.17
CA VAL A 51 -7.92 -7.44 -5.98
C VAL A 51 -6.98 -6.27 -5.71
N ASP A 52 -6.88 -5.86 -4.46
CA ASP A 52 -5.89 -4.93 -3.95
C ASP A 52 -4.93 -5.67 -3.02
N ILE A 53 -3.63 -5.52 -3.24
CA ILE A 53 -2.61 -6.10 -2.37
C ILE A 53 -1.98 -5.00 -1.53
N ASP A 54 -2.29 -5.05 -0.24
CA ASP A 54 -1.80 -4.11 0.77
C ASP A 54 -0.83 -4.81 1.72
N TRP A 55 0.34 -5.18 1.19
CA TRP A 55 1.41 -5.79 2.00
C TRP A 55 2.33 -4.71 2.56
N GLU A 56 2.31 -4.53 3.88
CA GLU A 56 3.02 -3.45 4.58
C GLU A 56 4.15 -3.98 5.48
N TYR A 57 5.36 -4.21 4.96
CA TYR A 57 5.83 -4.02 3.58
C TYR A 57 6.74 -5.17 3.20
N PRO A 58 6.88 -5.55 1.93
CA PRO A 58 7.81 -6.58 1.51
C PRO A 58 9.24 -6.30 1.95
N GLY A 59 9.89 -7.29 2.59
CA GLY A 59 11.29 -7.17 3.06
C GLY A 59 11.46 -6.38 4.35
N THR A 60 10.38 -5.99 5.03
CA THR A 60 10.44 -5.29 6.32
C THR A 60 9.63 -6.02 7.39
N SER A 61 10.01 -5.83 8.66
CA SER A 61 9.24 -6.30 9.81
C SER A 61 8.37 -5.18 10.42
N ALA A 62 8.03 -4.17 9.65
CA ALA A 62 7.11 -3.11 10.08
C ALA A 62 5.78 -3.71 10.53
N GLY A 63 5.11 -3.08 11.48
CA GLY A 63 3.87 -3.63 12.05
C GLY A 63 4.01 -4.95 12.81
N GLY A 64 5.24 -5.45 13.01
CA GLY A 64 5.51 -6.72 13.70
C GLY A 64 5.35 -7.97 12.81
N ILE A 65 5.22 -7.81 11.50
CA ILE A 65 5.11 -8.93 10.56
C ILE A 65 6.45 -9.64 10.36
N LYS A 66 6.39 -10.90 9.93
CA LYS A 66 7.58 -11.65 9.51
C LYS A 66 8.02 -11.20 8.13
N SER A 67 9.33 -11.12 7.90
CA SER A 67 9.90 -10.71 6.63
C SER A 67 11.07 -11.61 6.21
N ARG A 68 11.36 -11.60 4.91
CA ARG A 68 12.49 -12.28 4.25
C ARG A 68 13.18 -11.32 3.30
N ALA A 69 14.46 -11.55 3.06
CA ALA A 69 15.23 -10.73 2.12
C ALA A 69 14.66 -10.79 0.69
N GLU A 70 14.05 -11.92 0.34
CA GLU A 70 13.49 -12.19 -0.99
C GLU A 70 12.06 -11.67 -1.16
N ASP A 71 11.46 -11.05 -0.15
CA ASP A 71 10.03 -10.67 -0.16
C ASP A 71 9.66 -9.73 -1.32
N VAL A 72 10.55 -8.82 -1.69
CA VAL A 72 10.29 -7.91 -2.83
C VAL A 72 10.15 -8.71 -4.13
N GLU A 73 11.04 -9.66 -4.40
CA GLU A 73 10.95 -10.49 -5.60
C GLU A 73 9.76 -11.47 -5.52
N ASN A 74 9.50 -12.01 -4.33
CA ASN A 74 8.34 -12.87 -4.09
C ASN A 74 7.01 -12.11 -4.29
N TRP A 75 6.98 -10.83 -3.92
CA TRP A 75 5.83 -9.96 -4.15
C TRP A 75 5.56 -9.77 -5.65
N TYR A 76 6.58 -9.45 -6.44
CA TYR A 76 6.41 -9.36 -7.90
C TYR A 76 5.98 -10.67 -8.53
N ALA A 77 6.52 -11.81 -8.07
CA ALA A 77 6.08 -13.12 -8.55
C ALA A 77 4.61 -13.40 -8.18
N LEU A 78 4.17 -13.00 -6.99
CA LEU A 78 2.78 -13.08 -6.56
C LEU A 78 1.86 -12.20 -7.41
N LEU A 79 2.25 -10.93 -7.64
CA LEU A 79 1.49 -10.00 -8.48
C LEU A 79 1.36 -10.50 -9.93
N SER A 80 2.42 -11.10 -10.48
CA SER A 80 2.37 -11.69 -11.82
C SER A 80 1.34 -12.80 -11.92
N LEU A 81 1.32 -13.72 -10.94
CA LEU A 81 0.32 -14.81 -10.91
C LEU A 81 -1.11 -14.28 -10.71
N LEU A 82 -1.30 -13.24 -9.88
CA LEU A 82 -2.60 -12.59 -9.74
C LEU A 82 -3.04 -11.94 -11.05
N ARG A 83 -2.14 -11.23 -11.73
CA ARG A 83 -2.43 -10.61 -13.03
C ARG A 83 -2.87 -11.66 -14.05
N ASP A 84 -2.13 -12.76 -14.18
CA ASP A 84 -2.49 -13.87 -15.08
C ASP A 84 -3.87 -14.45 -14.74
N GLY A 85 -4.17 -14.62 -13.46
CA GLY A 85 -5.47 -15.13 -13.02
C GLY A 85 -6.62 -14.17 -13.33
N LEU A 86 -6.43 -12.87 -13.10
CA LEU A 86 -7.42 -11.83 -13.39
C LEU A 86 -7.64 -11.65 -14.89
N ASP A 87 -6.58 -11.75 -15.71
CA ASP A 87 -6.68 -11.66 -17.18
C ASP A 87 -7.46 -12.84 -17.75
N LYS A 88 -7.23 -14.06 -17.26
CA LYS A 88 -8.02 -15.24 -17.65
C LYS A 88 -9.50 -15.05 -17.33
N ARG A 89 -9.83 -14.47 -16.18
CA ARG A 89 -11.22 -14.16 -15.81
C ARG A 89 -11.83 -13.08 -16.67
N THR A 90 -11.07 -12.03 -16.95
CA THR A 90 -11.50 -10.97 -17.89
C THR A 90 -11.83 -11.57 -19.26
N ALA A 91 -10.96 -12.45 -19.77
CA ALA A 91 -11.20 -13.11 -21.06
C ALA A 91 -12.42 -14.03 -21.03
N ALA A 92 -12.67 -14.74 -19.91
CA ALA A 92 -13.79 -15.66 -19.78
C ALA A 92 -15.14 -14.95 -19.62
N THR A 93 -15.17 -13.82 -18.94
CA THR A 93 -16.42 -13.11 -18.58
C THR A 93 -16.73 -11.92 -19.47
N GLY A 94 -15.73 -11.38 -20.18
CA GLY A 94 -15.81 -10.10 -20.89
C GLY A 94 -15.80 -8.87 -19.95
N GLN A 95 -15.78 -9.08 -18.62
CA GLN A 95 -15.74 -8.02 -17.63
C GLN A 95 -14.31 -7.80 -17.13
N LYS A 96 -13.85 -6.55 -17.14
CA LYS A 96 -12.50 -6.21 -16.66
C LYS A 96 -12.37 -6.52 -15.16
N HIS A 97 -11.32 -7.27 -14.81
CA HIS A 97 -10.88 -7.49 -13.43
C HIS A 97 -9.57 -6.75 -13.18
N THR A 98 -9.53 -5.98 -12.10
CA THR A 98 -8.41 -5.07 -11.82
C THR A 98 -7.47 -5.61 -10.75
N LEU A 99 -6.20 -5.24 -10.85
CA LEU A 99 -5.19 -5.44 -9.82
C LEU A 99 -4.69 -4.07 -9.35
N SER A 100 -4.84 -3.79 -8.06
CA SER A 100 -4.21 -2.65 -7.42
C SER A 100 -3.22 -3.09 -6.34
N VAL A 101 -2.31 -2.21 -6.00
CA VAL A 101 -1.35 -2.39 -4.92
C VAL A 101 -1.21 -1.11 -4.11
N ALA A 102 -1.07 -1.24 -2.79
CA ALA A 102 -0.70 -0.13 -1.92
C ALA A 102 0.82 -0.09 -1.71
N VAL A 103 1.40 1.09 -1.74
CA VAL A 103 2.84 1.31 -1.49
C VAL A 103 3.03 2.48 -0.53
N GLY A 104 4.00 2.35 0.37
CA GLY A 104 4.37 3.46 1.26
C GLY A 104 5.05 4.59 0.51
N ALA A 105 4.84 5.84 0.96
CA ALA A 105 5.42 7.03 0.31
C ALA A 105 6.83 7.39 0.82
N GLY A 106 7.34 6.70 1.84
CA GLY A 106 8.67 6.95 2.39
C GLY A 106 9.80 6.47 1.46
N ASP A 107 10.90 7.23 1.40
CA ASP A 107 12.05 6.90 0.54
C ASP A 107 12.57 5.47 0.76
N SER A 108 12.63 5.01 2.02
CA SER A 108 13.10 3.67 2.36
C SER A 108 12.17 2.57 1.85
N LEU A 109 10.88 2.85 1.75
CA LEU A 109 9.86 1.93 1.27
C LEU A 109 9.77 1.92 -0.26
N LEU A 110 10.04 3.05 -0.90
CA LEU A 110 10.05 3.17 -2.36
C LEU A 110 11.35 2.66 -2.99
N LYS A 111 12.49 2.74 -2.27
CA LYS A 111 13.80 2.35 -2.78
C LYS A 111 13.87 0.91 -3.34
N PRO A 112 13.28 -0.11 -2.70
CA PRO A 112 13.33 -1.48 -3.21
C PRO A 112 12.32 -1.76 -4.34
N ILE A 113 11.41 -0.81 -4.62
CA ILE A 113 10.36 -0.97 -5.63
C ILE A 113 10.91 -0.64 -7.02
N ASP A 114 10.57 -1.48 -7.99
CA ASP A 114 10.76 -1.22 -9.42
C ASP A 114 9.43 -0.72 -10.03
N PRO A 115 9.28 0.60 -10.27
CA PRO A 115 8.02 1.15 -10.76
C PRO A 115 7.66 0.68 -12.17
N ALA A 116 8.65 0.33 -13.01
CA ALA A 116 8.37 -0.20 -14.35
C ALA A 116 7.72 -1.59 -14.29
N ARG A 117 8.15 -2.45 -13.35
CA ARG A 117 7.50 -3.74 -13.11
C ARG A 117 6.08 -3.56 -12.59
N LEU A 118 5.84 -2.62 -11.67
CA LEU A 118 4.48 -2.29 -11.22
C LEU A 118 3.61 -1.79 -12.38
N ASN A 119 4.18 -0.95 -13.24
CA ASN A 119 3.46 -0.44 -14.41
C ASN A 119 2.98 -1.55 -15.34
N ALA A 120 3.76 -2.63 -15.46
CA ALA A 120 3.38 -3.78 -16.29
C ALA A 120 2.29 -4.66 -15.64
N LEU A 121 2.27 -4.76 -14.31
CA LEU A 121 1.44 -5.72 -13.59
C LEU A 121 0.14 -5.12 -13.04
N ALA A 122 0.21 -3.93 -12.45
CA ALA A 122 -0.92 -3.29 -11.77
C ALA A 122 -1.71 -2.36 -12.68
N ASP A 123 -3.03 -2.32 -12.50
CA ASP A 123 -3.90 -1.29 -13.09
C ASP A 123 -3.80 0.01 -12.31
N GLN A 124 -3.62 -0.06 -10.98
CA GLN A 124 -3.53 1.09 -10.09
C GLN A 124 -2.49 0.85 -9.00
N VAL A 125 -1.80 1.92 -8.60
CA VAL A 125 -0.86 1.94 -7.48
C VAL A 125 -1.30 3.04 -6.51
N VAL A 126 -1.75 2.63 -5.33
CA VAL A 126 -2.17 3.53 -4.25
C VAL A 126 -0.94 3.93 -3.46
N VAL A 127 -0.56 5.19 -3.55
CA VAL A 127 0.54 5.74 -2.75
C VAL A 127 -0.01 6.19 -1.41
N MET A 128 0.33 5.51 -0.33
CA MET A 128 -0.05 5.86 1.04
C MET A 128 0.75 7.11 1.48
N ALA A 129 0.30 8.29 1.02
CA ALA A 129 0.97 9.57 1.24
C ALA A 129 0.65 10.15 2.63
N TYR A 130 0.72 9.29 3.63
CA TYR A 130 0.48 9.61 5.03
C TYR A 130 1.46 8.81 5.92
N ASP A 131 1.40 9.07 7.21
CA ASP A 131 2.36 8.52 8.17
C ASP A 131 3.83 8.86 7.84
N LEU A 132 4.04 10.00 7.18
CA LEU A 132 5.36 10.48 6.76
C LEU A 132 6.18 11.01 7.95
N CYS A 133 5.54 11.29 9.07
CA CYS A 133 6.17 11.60 10.35
C CYS A 133 5.28 11.14 11.52
N GLY A 134 5.80 11.16 12.73
CA GLY A 134 5.03 10.85 13.94
C GLY A 134 5.34 9.49 14.56
N PHE A 135 6.25 8.72 13.98
CA PHE A 135 6.81 7.50 14.58
C PHE A 135 8.10 7.77 15.37
N ASP A 136 8.74 8.90 15.10
CA ASP A 136 9.91 9.41 15.78
C ASP A 136 9.55 10.49 16.82
N ARG A 137 10.57 11.17 17.32
CA ARG A 137 10.42 12.22 18.34
C ARG A 137 10.09 13.60 17.76
N GLU A 138 10.06 13.73 16.44
CA GLU A 138 9.83 15.02 15.80
C GLU A 138 8.38 15.19 15.38
N THR A 139 7.86 16.39 15.59
CA THR A 139 6.55 16.78 15.06
C THR A 139 6.68 17.23 13.62
N GLY A 140 5.63 17.01 12.82
CA GLY A 140 5.64 17.42 11.42
C GLY A 140 4.32 17.12 10.73
N HIS A 141 4.27 17.34 9.45
CA HIS A 141 3.12 16.98 8.63
C HIS A 141 3.14 15.50 8.28
N HIS A 142 2.24 14.72 8.88
CA HIS A 142 2.19 13.29 8.58
C HIS A 142 1.63 12.97 7.19
N ALA A 143 0.99 13.91 6.52
CA ALA A 143 0.42 13.77 5.18
C ALA A 143 0.76 14.98 4.29
N ALA A 144 2.03 15.39 4.30
CA ALA A 144 2.52 16.50 3.50
C ALA A 144 2.33 16.23 2.01
N LEU A 145 1.66 17.15 1.29
CA LEU A 145 1.57 17.07 -0.17
C LEU A 145 2.91 17.46 -0.82
N TYR A 146 3.56 18.51 -0.32
CA TYR A 146 4.85 19.00 -0.76
C TYR A 146 5.87 18.94 0.37
N PRO A 147 7.18 18.79 0.07
CA PRO A 147 8.20 18.83 1.09
C PRO A 147 8.28 20.23 1.70
N ASP A 148 8.62 20.31 2.99
CA ASP A 148 8.98 21.55 3.68
C ASP A 148 10.42 21.47 4.22
N ASP A 149 10.87 22.53 4.91
CA ASP A 149 12.24 22.61 5.44
C ASP A 149 12.55 21.51 6.46
N ASN A 150 11.54 20.94 7.10
CA ASN A 150 11.67 19.94 8.16
C ASN A 150 11.28 18.53 7.71
N SER A 151 10.51 18.40 6.62
CA SER A 151 10.10 17.10 6.07
C SER A 151 10.48 17.02 4.59
N ARG A 152 11.43 16.14 4.30
CA ARG A 152 11.81 15.84 2.91
C ARG A 152 10.85 14.87 2.24
N GLN A 153 10.05 14.15 3.01
CA GLN A 153 9.07 13.19 2.51
C GLN A 153 7.73 13.88 2.25
N SER A 154 7.11 13.56 1.13
CA SER A 154 5.81 14.11 0.76
C SER A 154 5.16 13.28 -0.36
N GLY A 155 3.86 13.41 -0.51
CA GLY A 155 3.13 12.77 -1.61
C GLY A 155 3.69 13.14 -2.99
N ALA A 156 4.00 14.42 -3.22
CA ALA A 156 4.56 14.87 -4.49
C ALA A 156 5.94 14.28 -4.78
N ARG A 157 6.77 14.05 -3.73
CA ARG A 157 8.07 13.39 -3.89
C ARG A 157 7.88 11.92 -4.26
N ALA A 158 7.01 11.20 -3.56
CA ALA A 158 6.71 9.79 -3.84
C ALA A 158 6.21 9.59 -5.28
N VAL A 159 5.24 10.39 -5.70
CA VAL A 159 4.71 10.38 -7.08
C VAL A 159 5.81 10.65 -8.11
N ARG A 160 6.68 11.63 -7.85
CA ARG A 160 7.81 11.93 -8.74
C ARG A 160 8.77 10.74 -8.85
N THR A 161 9.14 10.11 -7.73
CA THR A 161 10.02 8.93 -7.70
C THR A 161 9.45 7.79 -8.53
N LEU A 162 8.18 7.47 -8.33
CA LEU A 162 7.50 6.40 -9.08
C LEU A 162 7.42 6.70 -10.57
N LYS A 163 7.08 7.94 -10.96
CA LYS A 163 7.04 8.36 -12.37
C LYS A 163 8.40 8.30 -13.03
N GLN A 164 9.45 8.77 -12.35
CA GLN A 164 10.83 8.70 -12.87
C GLN A 164 11.31 7.26 -13.04
N GLY A 165 10.80 6.33 -12.22
CA GLY A 165 11.07 4.90 -12.34
C GLY A 165 10.22 4.17 -13.40
N GLY A 166 9.33 4.86 -14.12
CA GLY A 166 8.56 4.28 -15.24
C GLY A 166 7.10 3.92 -14.93
N LEU A 167 6.56 4.32 -13.78
CA LEU A 167 5.12 4.17 -13.51
C LEU A 167 4.33 5.29 -14.18
N SER A 168 3.33 4.94 -14.97
CA SER A 168 2.41 5.88 -15.65
C SER A 168 1.59 6.68 -14.64
N ALA A 169 1.42 7.97 -14.90
CA ALA A 169 0.73 8.87 -13.97
C ALA A 169 -0.76 8.53 -13.80
N ASP A 170 -1.40 8.01 -14.81
CA ASP A 170 -2.81 7.57 -14.82
C ASP A 170 -3.07 6.33 -13.96
N LYS A 171 -2.02 5.61 -13.57
CA LYS A 171 -2.10 4.47 -12.65
C LYS A 171 -1.87 4.86 -11.18
N ILE A 172 -1.43 6.09 -10.91
CA ILE A 172 -1.11 6.53 -9.55
C ILE A 172 -2.34 7.13 -8.87
N LEU A 173 -2.72 6.56 -7.74
CA LEU A 173 -3.70 7.13 -6.82
C LEU A 173 -2.99 7.65 -5.57
N LEU A 174 -3.25 8.90 -5.22
CA LEU A 174 -2.69 9.48 -3.99
C LEU A 174 -3.65 9.22 -2.82
N GLY A 175 -3.20 8.44 -1.86
CA GLY A 175 -3.95 8.15 -0.63
C GLY A 175 -4.03 9.37 0.27
N ILE A 176 -5.23 9.62 0.82
CA ILE A 176 -5.52 10.69 1.75
C ILE A 176 -5.95 10.07 3.08
N PRO A 177 -5.32 10.44 4.23
CA PRO A 177 -5.72 9.89 5.51
C PRO A 177 -7.03 10.50 6.00
N ALA A 178 -7.94 9.68 6.51
CA ALA A 178 -9.12 10.12 7.24
C ALA A 178 -8.88 10.12 8.77
N TYR A 179 -7.66 10.34 9.19
CA TYR A 179 -7.23 10.42 10.58
C TYR A 179 -6.13 11.45 10.76
N GLY A 180 -5.85 11.84 12.01
CA GLY A 180 -4.77 12.77 12.36
C GLY A 180 -3.82 12.20 13.40
N ARG A 181 -2.67 12.86 13.57
CA ARG A 181 -1.71 12.55 14.63
C ARG A 181 -1.64 13.69 15.62
N MET A 182 -1.52 13.37 16.90
CA MET A 182 -1.43 14.35 17.98
C MET A 182 -0.17 14.12 18.81
N TRP A 183 0.55 15.18 19.05
CA TRP A 183 1.71 15.20 19.96
C TRP A 183 1.35 16.00 21.22
N ARG A 184 1.91 15.58 22.34
CA ARG A 184 1.75 16.32 23.62
C ARG A 184 3.08 16.90 24.06
N GLN A 185 3.03 17.97 24.84
CA GLN A 185 4.19 18.61 25.48
C GLN A 185 5.31 18.98 24.48
N VAL A 186 4.94 19.50 23.33
CA VAL A 186 5.87 20.01 22.34
C VAL A 186 6.06 21.50 22.49
N SER A 187 7.29 22.00 22.29
CA SER A 187 7.62 23.43 22.47
C SER A 187 7.49 24.24 21.17
N GLY A 188 7.14 23.59 20.06
CA GLY A 188 6.97 24.25 18.76
C GLY A 188 6.70 23.25 17.64
N ARG A 189 6.72 23.74 16.39
CA ARG A 189 6.60 22.92 15.19
C ARG A 189 7.95 22.28 14.86
N ALA A 190 7.94 21.00 14.45
CA ALA A 190 9.13 20.25 14.06
C ALA A 190 10.26 20.23 15.09
N VAL A 191 9.90 20.19 16.36
CA VAL A 191 10.85 20.05 17.46
C VAL A 191 10.85 18.63 18.01
N THR A 192 12.02 18.18 18.44
CA THR A 192 12.18 16.91 19.14
C THR A 192 11.36 16.92 20.43
N GLN A 193 10.57 15.88 20.64
CA GLN A 193 9.82 15.72 21.89
C GLN A 193 10.77 15.59 23.07
N THR A 194 10.51 16.32 24.14
CA THR A 194 11.24 16.15 25.42
C THR A 194 10.91 14.81 26.05
N ALA A 195 11.88 14.23 26.75
CA ALA A 195 11.75 12.94 27.41
C ALA A 195 10.50 12.84 28.30
N GLY A 196 9.73 11.79 28.18
CA GLY A 196 8.55 11.53 29.01
C GLY A 196 7.23 11.38 28.25
N ILE A 197 7.21 11.51 26.93
CA ILE A 197 5.97 11.37 26.14
C ILE A 197 5.86 9.97 25.57
N SER A 198 4.86 9.25 25.99
CA SER A 198 4.47 7.99 25.41
C SER A 198 3.44 8.19 24.32
N GLY A 199 3.85 8.02 23.08
CA GLY A 199 2.97 7.69 21.96
C GLY A 199 2.24 8.86 21.29
N THR A 200 2.24 8.81 19.98
CA THR A 200 1.23 9.44 19.12
C THR A 200 -0.07 8.66 19.25
N LYS A 201 -1.19 9.35 19.47
CA LYS A 201 -2.51 8.74 19.30
C LYS A 201 -3.03 9.10 17.91
N GLY A 202 -3.44 8.10 17.14
CA GLY A 202 -4.28 8.34 15.97
C GLY A 202 -5.61 8.96 16.41
N LEU A 203 -6.02 10.00 15.74
CA LEU A 203 -7.36 10.58 15.87
C LEU A 203 -8.15 10.15 14.63
N ASN A 204 -9.17 9.33 14.83
CA ASN A 204 -10.10 9.00 13.77
C ASN A 204 -11.19 10.07 13.76
N PHE A 205 -11.57 10.51 12.58
CA PHE A 205 -12.76 11.33 12.43
C PHE A 205 -13.99 10.42 12.59
N PRO A 206 -15.01 10.85 13.34
CA PRO A 206 -16.27 10.11 13.39
C PRO A 206 -16.89 10.07 11.99
N ASP A 207 -17.55 8.97 11.69
CA ASP A 207 -18.34 8.77 10.46
C ASP A 207 -19.43 9.83 10.29
#